data_525c1deec6c25589962cf0e810cb3407
#
_entry.id   525c1deec6c25589962cf0e810cb3407
#
_cell.length_a   1.000
_cell.length_b   1.000
_cell.length_c   1.000
_cell.angle_alpha   90.00
_cell.angle_beta   90.00
_cell.angle_gamma   90.00
#
_symmetry.space_group_name_H-M   'P 1'
#
loop_
_entity.id
_entity.type
_entity.pdbx_description
1 polymer ?
#
loop_
_entity_poly.entity_id
_entity_poly.type
_entity_poly.pdbx_seq_one_letter_code
_entity_poly.pdbx_strand_id
1 'polypeptide(L)'
;MVAMDQRESLRTMLAEHGHEATDERLRRFKLAVARELGPYASGLLIDDEYGAEVVEEAIRAVPPSCGVLLAVDVLDQQPGQIVEETSLDEREALPEGLAALKLLVIWRDDERRAERVEMSRRFVALAERHGVLSVLEPVVRHERREWAIVEAARELGATRPSLYKCQVPLGGAGDPDEIAGHCREIDAVLPCPWVVLSQGVDPADFPSAVEAACRGGASGMLAGRAVWTATLGADDPTQLLREVSVPRLQELAAIVDAHGRPWREKAAA
;
A
#
# COMPACT_ATOMS: atom_id res chain seq x y z
N MET A 1 -2.54 -5.88 6.14
CA MET A 1 -3.38 -4.73 5.69
C MET A 1 -3.71 -4.88 4.20
N VAL A 2 -4.89 -4.38 3.77
CA VAL A 2 -5.37 -4.45 2.37
C VAL A 2 -5.31 -3.07 1.73
N ALA A 3 -4.83 -2.99 0.48
CA ALA A 3 -4.77 -1.76 -0.32
C ALA A 3 -5.85 -1.77 -1.42
N MET A 4 -6.67 -0.72 -1.45
CA MET A 4 -7.73 -0.48 -2.42
C MET A 4 -7.72 0.98 -2.91
N ASP A 5 -6.53 1.56 -3.02
CA ASP A 5 -6.28 2.93 -3.48
C ASP A 5 -5.90 3.01 -4.98
N GLN A 6 -6.17 1.95 -5.75
CA GLN A 6 -6.00 1.92 -7.20
C GLN A 6 -7.12 2.72 -7.88
N ARG A 7 -6.76 3.61 -8.80
CA ARG A 7 -7.65 4.51 -9.54
C ARG A 7 -7.71 4.09 -11.01
N GLU A 8 -7.01 4.76 -11.91
CA GLU A 8 -6.98 4.39 -13.32
C GLU A 8 -6.45 2.96 -13.59
N SER A 9 -5.54 2.46 -12.76
CA SER A 9 -5.10 1.06 -12.86
C SER A 9 -6.22 0.06 -12.53
N LEU A 10 -7.13 0.38 -11.60
CA LEU A 10 -8.32 -0.44 -11.36
C LEU A 10 -9.30 -0.37 -12.53
N ARG A 11 -9.49 0.84 -13.10
CA ARG A 11 -10.33 1.05 -14.29
C ARG A 11 -9.84 0.20 -15.45
N THR A 12 -8.54 0.24 -15.72
CA THR A 12 -7.90 -0.56 -16.76
C THR A 12 -8.11 -2.06 -16.54
N MET A 13 -7.83 -2.55 -15.33
CA MET A 13 -8.02 -3.98 -15.00
C MET A 13 -9.48 -4.43 -15.15
N LEU A 14 -10.46 -3.63 -14.74
CA LEU A 14 -11.88 -3.96 -14.94
C LEU A 14 -12.23 -4.03 -16.44
N ALA A 15 -11.73 -3.09 -17.24
CA ALA A 15 -11.92 -3.09 -18.70
C ALA A 15 -11.28 -4.32 -19.37
N GLU A 16 -10.10 -4.73 -18.95
CA GLU A 16 -9.41 -5.96 -19.41
C GLU A 16 -10.22 -7.24 -19.10
N HIS A 17 -11.03 -7.22 -18.03
CA HIS A 17 -11.96 -8.31 -17.69
C HIS A 17 -13.32 -8.18 -18.37
N GLY A 18 -13.47 -7.25 -19.33
CA GLY A 18 -14.69 -7.10 -20.15
C GLY A 18 -15.81 -6.28 -19.49
N HIS A 19 -15.52 -5.58 -18.40
CA HIS A 19 -16.52 -4.74 -17.72
C HIS A 19 -16.48 -3.30 -18.20
N GLU A 20 -17.63 -2.66 -18.26
CA GLU A 20 -17.69 -1.19 -18.34
C GLU A 20 -17.19 -0.61 -17.01
N ALA A 21 -16.02 0.05 -17.05
CA ALA A 21 -15.34 0.55 -15.86
C ALA A 21 -15.84 1.96 -15.48
N THR A 22 -17.12 2.07 -15.14
CA THR A 22 -17.74 3.31 -14.65
C THR A 22 -17.28 3.64 -13.22
N ASP A 23 -17.34 4.90 -12.82
CA ASP A 23 -17.00 5.34 -11.46
C ASP A 23 -17.85 4.60 -10.42
N GLU A 24 -19.14 4.38 -10.72
CA GLU A 24 -20.04 3.62 -9.85
C GLU A 24 -19.58 2.17 -9.65
N ARG A 25 -19.10 1.51 -10.72
CA ARG A 25 -18.55 0.15 -10.60
C ARG A 25 -17.27 0.13 -9.78
N LEU A 26 -16.37 1.12 -9.96
CA LEU A 26 -15.17 1.23 -9.15
C LEU A 26 -15.50 1.44 -7.67
N ARG A 27 -16.43 2.34 -7.35
CA ARG A 27 -16.92 2.57 -5.98
C ARG A 27 -17.48 1.29 -5.37
N ARG A 28 -18.39 0.61 -6.07
CA ARG A 28 -18.99 -0.65 -5.61
C ARG A 28 -17.94 -1.71 -5.33
N PHE A 29 -16.94 -1.86 -6.21
CA PHE A 29 -15.85 -2.81 -6.00
C PHE A 29 -15.02 -2.45 -4.77
N LYS A 30 -14.61 -1.19 -4.60
CA LYS A 30 -13.88 -0.72 -3.41
C LYS A 30 -14.63 -1.00 -2.11
N LEU A 31 -15.92 -0.73 -2.09
CA LEU A 31 -16.77 -0.97 -0.92
C LEU A 31 -17.02 -2.46 -0.67
N ALA A 32 -17.11 -3.29 -1.72
CA ALA A 32 -17.17 -4.74 -1.56
C ALA A 32 -15.88 -5.28 -0.91
N VAL A 33 -14.71 -4.82 -1.36
CA VAL A 33 -13.41 -5.16 -0.75
C VAL A 33 -13.38 -4.73 0.73
N ALA A 34 -13.85 -3.50 1.05
CA ALA A 34 -13.90 -3.03 2.43
C ALA A 34 -14.77 -3.94 3.32
N ARG A 35 -15.97 -4.29 2.87
CA ARG A 35 -16.92 -5.12 3.63
C ARG A 35 -16.43 -6.55 3.83
N GLU A 36 -15.89 -7.15 2.76
CA GLU A 36 -15.54 -8.58 2.76
C GLU A 36 -14.15 -8.85 3.34
N LEU A 37 -13.18 -7.96 3.14
CA LEU A 37 -11.80 -8.17 3.59
C LEU A 37 -11.48 -7.41 4.89
N GLY A 38 -12.19 -6.32 5.20
CA GLY A 38 -11.99 -5.55 6.42
C GLY A 38 -12.00 -6.37 7.70
N PRO A 39 -12.93 -7.35 7.89
CA PRO A 39 -12.95 -8.21 9.08
C PRO A 39 -11.67 -9.05 9.30
N TYR A 40 -10.87 -9.26 8.26
CA TYR A 40 -9.65 -10.06 8.27
C TYR A 40 -8.37 -9.23 8.15
N ALA A 41 -8.49 -7.90 8.14
CA ALA A 41 -7.38 -6.98 7.97
C ALA A 41 -7.20 -6.09 9.22
N SER A 42 -5.96 -5.75 9.56
CA SER A 42 -5.65 -4.73 10.57
C SER A 42 -5.74 -3.30 10.01
N GLY A 43 -5.84 -3.13 8.68
CA GLY A 43 -6.01 -1.85 8.02
C GLY A 43 -6.46 -1.98 6.58
N LEU A 44 -7.25 -1.00 6.14
CA LEU A 44 -7.75 -0.84 4.77
C LEU A 44 -7.31 0.51 4.23
N LEU A 45 -6.49 0.51 3.18
CA LEU A 45 -6.11 1.71 2.45
C LEU A 45 -7.10 1.95 1.31
N ILE A 46 -7.66 3.16 1.25
CA ILE A 46 -8.62 3.59 0.23
C ILE A 46 -8.29 5.02 -0.24
N ASP A 47 -8.88 5.44 -1.33
CA ASP A 47 -8.86 6.80 -1.87
C ASP A 47 -10.28 7.38 -2.00
N ASP A 48 -10.39 8.67 -2.22
CA ASP A 48 -11.64 9.40 -2.42
C ASP A 48 -11.81 9.92 -3.86
N GLU A 49 -11.05 9.39 -4.81
CA GLU A 49 -11.10 9.79 -6.23
C GLU A 49 -12.51 9.71 -6.83
N TYR A 50 -13.27 8.70 -6.42
CA TYR A 50 -14.64 8.48 -6.94
C TYR A 50 -15.71 8.95 -5.96
N GLY A 51 -15.41 9.92 -5.08
CA GLY A 51 -16.31 10.55 -4.15
C GLY A 51 -15.89 10.40 -2.68
N ALA A 52 -15.97 11.49 -1.94
CA ALA A 52 -15.58 11.53 -0.52
C ALA A 52 -16.39 10.54 0.35
N GLU A 53 -17.64 10.29 -0.03
CA GLU A 53 -18.53 9.34 0.66
C GLU A 53 -18.02 7.90 0.64
N VAL A 54 -17.14 7.53 -0.31
CA VAL A 54 -16.52 6.18 -0.36
C VAL A 54 -15.69 5.92 0.88
N VAL A 55 -14.97 6.92 1.36
CA VAL A 55 -14.13 6.81 2.56
C VAL A 55 -15.01 6.66 3.82
N GLU A 56 -16.06 7.48 3.94
CA GLU A 56 -16.99 7.40 5.06
C GLU A 56 -17.74 6.05 5.10
N GLU A 57 -18.15 5.54 3.92
CA GLU A 57 -18.78 4.23 3.81
C GLU A 57 -17.79 3.09 4.16
N ALA A 58 -16.53 3.19 3.75
CA ALA A 58 -15.49 2.24 4.12
C ALA A 58 -15.25 2.22 5.64
N ILE A 59 -15.18 3.41 6.28
CA ILE A 59 -15.04 3.52 7.75
C ILE A 59 -16.21 2.82 8.46
N ARG A 60 -17.44 3.01 7.97
CA ARG A 60 -18.63 2.33 8.53
C ARG A 60 -18.67 0.83 8.25
N ALA A 61 -18.05 0.38 7.17
CA ALA A 61 -18.11 -1.01 6.71
C ALA A 61 -17.12 -1.93 7.42
N VAL A 62 -15.97 -1.40 7.87
CA VAL A 62 -14.94 -2.21 8.53
C VAL A 62 -15.17 -2.29 10.05
N PRO A 63 -14.73 -3.37 10.72
CA PRO A 63 -14.81 -3.45 12.18
C PRO A 63 -13.81 -2.49 12.85
N PRO A 64 -14.01 -2.15 14.13
CA PRO A 64 -13.09 -1.27 14.87
C PRO A 64 -11.64 -1.77 14.95
N SER A 65 -11.39 -3.05 14.70
CA SER A 65 -10.06 -3.65 14.64
C SER A 65 -9.32 -3.38 13.32
N CYS A 66 -10.00 -2.86 12.30
CA CYS A 66 -9.44 -2.49 11.00
C CYS A 66 -9.40 -0.98 10.86
N GLY A 67 -8.21 -0.38 10.95
CA GLY A 67 -8.02 1.05 10.74
C GLY A 67 -8.17 1.42 9.25
N VAL A 68 -8.88 2.51 8.94
CA VAL A 68 -8.96 3.02 7.56
C VAL A 68 -7.84 4.03 7.31
N LEU A 69 -7.12 3.84 6.20
CA LEU A 69 -6.05 4.72 5.74
C LEU A 69 -6.56 5.45 4.48
N LEU A 70 -6.35 6.75 4.40
CA LEU A 70 -6.71 7.55 3.23
C LEU A 70 -5.47 7.89 2.40
N ALA A 71 -5.50 7.59 1.11
CA ALA A 71 -4.50 8.08 0.16
C ALA A 71 -4.72 9.56 -0.10
N VAL A 72 -3.66 10.37 0.12
CA VAL A 72 -3.63 11.82 -0.09
C VAL A 72 -2.64 12.22 -1.20
N ASP A 73 -2.23 11.26 -2.00
CA ASP A 73 -1.46 11.50 -3.20
C ASP A 73 -2.38 11.94 -4.34
N VAL A 74 -2.04 13.04 -4.99
CA VAL A 74 -2.64 13.45 -6.26
C VAL A 74 -1.80 12.81 -7.38
N LEU A 75 -2.47 12.04 -8.23
CA LEU A 75 -1.85 11.39 -9.38
C LEU A 75 -2.18 12.22 -10.63
N ASP A 76 -1.18 12.90 -11.19
CA ASP A 76 -1.33 13.52 -12.51
C ASP A 76 -1.15 12.41 -13.57
N GLN A 77 -2.25 11.75 -13.89
CA GLN A 77 -2.26 10.57 -14.76
C GLN A 77 -3.47 10.63 -15.70
N GLN A 78 -3.20 10.53 -17.01
CA GLN A 78 -4.25 10.27 -18.00
C GLN A 78 -4.53 8.76 -18.12
N PRO A 79 -5.71 8.35 -18.59
CA PRO A 79 -6.03 6.95 -18.82
C PRO A 79 -4.95 6.25 -19.67
N GLY A 80 -4.46 5.10 -19.16
CA GLY A 80 -3.41 4.30 -19.82
C GLY A 80 -1.98 4.82 -19.63
N GLN A 81 -1.78 5.95 -18.98
CA GLN A 81 -0.44 6.47 -18.67
C GLN A 81 0.09 5.88 -17.35
N ILE A 82 1.40 5.86 -17.24
CA ILE A 82 2.10 5.53 -16.00
C ILE A 82 2.24 6.82 -15.20
N VAL A 83 1.97 6.77 -13.90
CA VAL A 83 2.20 7.90 -12.98
C VAL A 83 3.67 8.30 -13.03
N GLU A 84 3.97 9.50 -13.50
CA GLU A 84 5.33 10.02 -13.61
C GLU A 84 5.78 10.76 -12.35
N GLU A 85 4.88 11.50 -11.74
CA GLU A 85 5.08 12.23 -10.48
C GLU A 85 3.80 12.20 -9.65
N THR A 86 3.96 12.52 -8.38
CA THR A 86 2.85 12.70 -7.44
C THR A 86 2.99 14.03 -6.72
N SER A 87 1.88 14.58 -6.27
CA SER A 87 1.87 15.69 -5.34
C SER A 87 1.05 15.37 -4.10
N LEU A 88 1.24 16.15 -3.05
CA LEU A 88 0.52 16.01 -1.79
C LEU A 88 -0.74 16.86 -1.80
N ASP A 89 -1.88 16.25 -1.51
CA ASP A 89 -3.11 16.97 -1.16
C ASP A 89 -3.03 17.39 0.32
N GLU A 90 -2.74 18.67 0.55
CA GLU A 90 -2.62 19.27 1.89
C GLU A 90 -3.98 19.77 2.39
N ARG A 91 -4.96 18.89 2.42
CA ARG A 91 -6.33 19.21 2.85
C ARG A 91 -6.42 19.68 4.29
N GLU A 92 -7.34 20.63 4.53
CA GLU A 92 -7.55 21.22 5.86
C GLU A 92 -8.38 20.35 6.80
N ALA A 93 -9.25 19.49 6.25
CA ALA A 93 -10.12 18.61 7.00
C ALA A 93 -10.02 17.16 6.52
N LEU A 94 -10.16 16.23 7.43
CA LEU A 94 -10.19 14.80 7.17
C LEU A 94 -11.53 14.20 7.61
N PRO A 95 -12.00 13.11 6.96
CA PRO A 95 -13.10 12.30 7.49
C PRO A 95 -12.80 11.82 8.91
N GLU A 96 -13.79 11.87 9.78
CA GLU A 96 -13.67 11.36 11.14
C GLU A 96 -13.49 9.84 11.15
N GLY A 97 -12.64 9.31 12.02
CA GLY A 97 -12.40 7.87 12.16
C GLY A 97 -11.26 7.30 11.31
N LEU A 98 -10.49 8.15 10.62
CA LEU A 98 -9.27 7.71 9.94
C LEU A 98 -8.19 7.31 10.94
N ALA A 99 -7.49 6.21 10.63
CA ALA A 99 -6.33 5.75 11.39
C ALA A 99 -5.02 6.32 10.86
N ALA A 100 -4.93 6.56 9.54
CA ALA A 100 -3.71 7.02 8.89
C ALA A 100 -3.98 7.77 7.59
N LEU A 101 -2.98 8.54 7.15
CA LEU A 101 -2.85 9.02 5.78
C LEU A 101 -1.77 8.20 5.05
N LYS A 102 -1.85 8.12 3.73
CA LYS A 102 -0.84 7.49 2.89
C LYS A 102 -0.44 8.41 1.75
N LEU A 103 0.86 8.54 1.49
CA LEU A 103 1.42 9.27 0.35
C LEU A 103 2.26 8.32 -0.52
N LEU A 104 1.92 8.24 -1.82
CA LEU A 104 2.79 7.65 -2.84
C LEU A 104 3.82 8.67 -3.30
N VAL A 105 5.08 8.27 -3.41
CA VAL A 105 6.18 9.08 -3.96
C VAL A 105 6.87 8.29 -5.07
N ILE A 106 6.91 8.84 -6.28
CA ILE A 106 7.73 8.26 -7.37
C ILE A 106 9.17 8.70 -7.16
N TRP A 107 10.00 7.78 -6.66
CA TRP A 107 11.40 8.08 -6.39
C TRP A 107 12.26 7.82 -7.62
N ARG A 108 13.13 8.79 -7.95
CA ARG A 108 14.13 8.75 -9.01
C ARG A 108 15.42 9.38 -8.52
N ASP A 109 16.55 8.92 -9.06
CA ASP A 109 17.86 9.55 -8.88
C ASP A 109 18.03 10.69 -9.88
N ASP A 110 17.37 11.82 -9.60
CA ASP A 110 17.32 13.01 -10.45
C ASP A 110 17.40 14.31 -9.62
N GLU A 111 17.34 15.45 -10.30
CA GLU A 111 17.44 16.79 -9.69
C GLU A 111 16.32 17.09 -8.69
N ARG A 112 15.19 16.38 -8.77
CA ARG A 112 14.00 16.59 -7.92
C ARG A 112 14.00 15.75 -6.62
N ARG A 113 15.08 15.05 -6.29
CA ARG A 113 15.19 14.25 -5.05
C ARG A 113 14.88 15.08 -3.80
N ALA A 114 15.47 16.29 -3.70
CA ALA A 114 15.24 17.18 -2.55
C ALA A 114 13.77 17.63 -2.43
N GLU A 115 13.09 17.87 -3.54
CA GLU A 115 11.65 18.23 -3.56
C GLU A 115 10.78 17.09 -3.01
N ARG A 116 11.09 15.83 -3.39
CA ARG A 116 10.38 14.65 -2.89
C ARG A 116 10.58 14.41 -1.40
N VAL A 117 11.80 14.66 -0.90
CA VAL A 117 12.08 14.63 0.55
C VAL A 117 11.27 15.71 1.28
N GLU A 118 11.23 16.92 0.75
CA GLU A 118 10.46 18.01 1.36
C GLU A 118 8.94 17.75 1.33
N MET A 119 8.42 17.22 0.23
CA MET A 119 7.03 16.77 0.14
C MET A 119 6.73 15.70 1.20
N SER A 120 7.64 14.76 1.40
CA SER A 120 7.49 13.70 2.42
C SER A 120 7.51 14.26 3.84
N ARG A 121 8.32 15.30 4.14
CA ARG A 121 8.30 15.99 5.44
C ARG A 121 6.96 16.70 5.67
N ARG A 122 6.45 17.43 4.67
CA ARG A 122 5.14 18.08 4.74
C ARG A 122 4.02 17.08 4.97
N PHE A 123 4.10 15.92 4.31
CA PHE A 123 3.15 14.82 4.51
C PHE A 123 3.17 14.29 5.95
N VAL A 124 4.34 14.02 6.52
CA VAL A 124 4.45 13.58 7.92
C VAL A 124 3.87 14.62 8.86
N ALA A 125 4.22 15.91 8.65
CA ALA A 125 3.66 17.01 9.44
C ALA A 125 2.14 17.17 9.27
N LEU A 126 1.60 16.90 8.06
CA LEU A 126 0.15 16.88 7.83
C LEU A 126 -0.54 15.81 8.69
N ALA A 127 -0.03 14.58 8.69
CA ALA A 127 -0.58 13.50 9.49
C ALA A 127 -0.51 13.81 11.00
N GLU A 128 0.60 14.35 11.47
CA GLU A 128 0.78 14.77 12.87
C GLU A 128 -0.23 15.86 13.27
N ARG A 129 -0.45 16.88 12.43
CA ARG A 129 -1.45 17.95 12.69
C ARG A 129 -2.86 17.40 12.87
N HIS A 130 -3.20 16.34 12.14
CA HIS A 130 -4.50 15.68 12.22
C HIS A 130 -4.57 14.59 13.29
N GLY A 131 -3.47 14.28 13.99
CA GLY A 131 -3.43 13.26 15.03
C GLY A 131 -3.59 11.83 14.50
N VAL A 132 -3.20 11.58 13.23
CA VAL A 132 -3.27 10.26 12.58
C VAL A 132 -1.87 9.77 12.19
N LEU A 133 -1.74 8.47 11.89
CA LEU A 133 -0.47 7.90 11.45
C LEU A 133 -0.14 8.28 10.00
N SER A 134 1.14 8.27 9.65
CA SER A 134 1.62 8.51 8.28
C SER A 134 2.19 7.23 7.66
N VAL A 135 1.73 6.88 6.45
CA VAL A 135 2.25 5.75 5.66
C VAL A 135 2.89 6.29 4.39
N LEU A 136 4.20 6.22 4.30
CA LEU A 136 4.94 6.71 3.13
C LEU A 136 5.28 5.55 2.20
N GLU A 137 4.86 5.65 0.94
CA GLU A 137 5.00 4.61 -0.09
C GLU A 137 5.88 5.08 -1.25
N PRO A 138 7.19 4.94 -1.21
CA PRO A 138 8.01 5.14 -2.38
C PRO A 138 7.88 4.00 -3.39
N VAL A 139 7.76 4.37 -4.66
CA VAL A 139 7.90 3.48 -5.82
C VAL A 139 9.10 3.95 -6.62
N VAL A 140 10.14 3.10 -6.70
CA VAL A 140 11.37 3.46 -7.38
C VAL A 140 11.28 3.23 -8.88
N ARG A 141 11.91 4.12 -9.65
CA ARG A 141 12.08 4.02 -11.09
C ARG A 141 13.55 4.25 -11.43
N HIS A 142 14.31 3.14 -11.46
CA HIS A 142 15.75 3.17 -11.70
C HIS A 142 16.22 1.81 -12.26
N GLU A 143 17.24 1.82 -13.11
CA GLU A 143 17.80 0.58 -13.68
C GLU A 143 18.42 -0.33 -12.61
N ARG A 144 19.12 0.25 -11.62
CA ARG A 144 19.63 -0.47 -10.44
C ARG A 144 18.55 -0.47 -9.35
N ARG A 145 17.50 -1.26 -9.55
CA ARG A 145 16.27 -1.22 -8.75
C ARG A 145 16.53 -1.49 -7.25
N GLU A 146 17.30 -2.52 -6.92
CA GLU A 146 17.55 -2.92 -5.53
C GLU A 146 18.32 -1.83 -4.78
N TRP A 147 19.34 -1.25 -5.39
CA TRP A 147 20.05 -0.08 -4.86
C TRP A 147 19.09 1.11 -4.65
N ALA A 148 18.24 1.38 -5.62
CA ALA A 148 17.29 2.49 -5.57
C ALA A 148 16.24 2.31 -4.45
N ILE A 149 15.82 1.07 -4.17
CA ILE A 149 14.90 0.77 -3.05
C ILE A 149 15.57 1.13 -1.71
N VAL A 150 16.86 0.78 -1.52
CA VAL A 150 17.59 1.09 -0.29
C VAL A 150 17.87 2.60 -0.18
N GLU A 151 18.23 3.28 -1.29
CA GLU A 151 18.45 4.74 -1.27
C GLU A 151 17.14 5.51 -1.00
N ALA A 152 16.02 5.11 -1.62
CA ALA A 152 14.72 5.69 -1.32
C ALA A 152 14.35 5.49 0.16
N ALA A 153 14.62 4.30 0.72
CA ALA A 153 14.39 4.01 2.13
C ALA A 153 15.24 4.89 3.04
N ARG A 154 16.53 5.09 2.72
CA ARG A 154 17.43 5.96 3.47
C ARG A 154 16.98 7.41 3.46
N GLU A 155 16.66 7.94 2.28
CA GLU A 155 16.30 9.34 2.10
C GLU A 155 14.90 9.68 2.66
N LEU A 156 13.91 8.95 2.20
CA LEU A 156 12.52 9.23 2.54
C LEU A 156 12.16 8.70 3.93
N GLY A 157 12.77 7.59 4.36
CA GLY A 157 12.65 7.08 5.73
C GLY A 157 13.17 8.06 6.77
N ALA A 158 14.19 8.87 6.44
CA ALA A 158 14.71 9.91 7.32
C ALA A 158 13.68 11.01 7.67
N THR A 159 12.57 11.11 6.94
CA THR A 159 11.43 11.99 7.30
C THR A 159 10.58 11.45 8.45
N ARG A 160 10.88 10.22 8.92
CA ARG A 160 10.26 9.53 10.06
C ARG A 160 8.73 9.34 9.93
N PRO A 161 8.24 8.74 8.83
CA PRO A 161 6.84 8.34 8.77
C PRO A 161 6.54 7.29 9.84
N SER A 162 5.28 7.18 10.25
CA SER A 162 4.85 6.15 11.22
C SER A 162 5.03 4.74 10.67
N LEU A 163 4.90 4.58 9.34
CA LEU A 163 5.09 3.32 8.62
C LEU A 163 5.65 3.60 7.21
N TYR A 164 6.62 2.80 6.80
CA TYR A 164 7.16 2.85 5.44
C TYR A 164 6.63 1.66 4.63
N LYS A 165 6.13 1.90 3.41
CA LYS A 165 5.59 0.86 2.52
C LYS A 165 6.54 0.68 1.34
N CYS A 166 7.15 -0.49 1.21
CA CYS A 166 8.29 -0.75 0.34
C CYS A 166 7.97 -1.76 -0.78
N GLN A 167 8.57 -1.60 -1.94
CA GLN A 167 8.56 -2.63 -2.98
C GLN A 167 9.38 -3.83 -2.53
N VAL A 168 8.93 -5.05 -2.91
CA VAL A 168 9.72 -6.27 -2.67
C VAL A 168 10.95 -6.27 -3.58
N PRO A 169 12.16 -6.46 -3.03
CA PRO A 169 13.37 -6.66 -3.85
C PRO A 169 13.23 -7.82 -4.83
N LEU A 170 13.96 -7.79 -5.94
CA LEU A 170 13.96 -8.79 -7.02
C LEU A 170 12.56 -9.05 -7.63
N GLY A 171 11.61 -8.12 -7.42
CA GLY A 171 10.22 -8.33 -7.84
C GLY A 171 9.52 -9.48 -7.11
N GLY A 172 10.05 -9.93 -5.97
CA GLY A 172 9.54 -11.09 -5.24
C GLY A 172 9.86 -12.44 -5.88
N ALA A 173 10.58 -12.45 -6.99
CA ALA A 173 11.02 -13.65 -7.69
C ALA A 173 12.49 -13.96 -7.34
N GLY A 174 12.83 -15.23 -7.20
CA GLY A 174 14.19 -15.65 -6.90
C GLY A 174 14.34 -16.39 -5.57
N ASP A 175 15.59 -16.48 -5.09
CA ASP A 175 15.88 -17.16 -3.83
C ASP A 175 15.32 -16.34 -2.64
N PRO A 176 14.46 -16.93 -1.79
CA PRO A 176 13.94 -16.27 -0.60
C PRO A 176 15.02 -15.75 0.35
N ASP A 177 16.18 -16.40 0.43
CA ASP A 177 17.29 -15.94 1.28
C ASP A 177 17.99 -14.70 0.69
N GLU A 178 18.07 -14.59 -0.63
CA GLU A 178 18.57 -13.40 -1.31
C GLU A 178 17.60 -12.22 -1.12
N ILE A 179 16.28 -12.45 -1.30
CA ILE A 179 15.25 -11.43 -1.01
C ILE A 179 15.35 -10.96 0.44
N ALA A 180 15.46 -11.88 1.41
CA ALA A 180 15.63 -11.54 2.82
C ALA A 180 16.94 -10.79 3.09
N GLY A 181 18.00 -11.05 2.32
CA GLY A 181 19.26 -10.30 2.35
C GLY A 181 19.05 -8.83 2.02
N HIS A 182 18.45 -8.53 0.88
CA HIS A 182 18.10 -7.16 0.48
C HIS A 182 17.13 -6.48 1.46
N CYS A 183 16.17 -7.23 2.01
CA CYS A 183 15.26 -6.71 3.02
C CYS A 183 15.99 -6.30 4.31
N ARG A 184 17.04 -7.01 4.74
CA ARG A 184 17.89 -6.58 5.87
C ARG A 184 18.64 -5.28 5.58
N GLU A 185 19.05 -5.04 4.34
CA GLU A 185 19.66 -3.75 3.96
C GLU A 185 18.65 -2.59 4.07
N ILE A 186 17.39 -2.82 3.66
CA ILE A 186 16.30 -1.86 3.83
C ILE A 186 16.03 -1.60 5.32
N ASP A 187 15.90 -2.67 6.12
CA ASP A 187 15.65 -2.57 7.56
C ASP A 187 16.74 -1.81 8.31
N ALA A 188 17.99 -1.97 7.90
CA ALA A 188 19.15 -1.31 8.52
C ALA A 188 19.16 0.22 8.33
N VAL A 189 18.52 0.74 7.28
CA VAL A 189 18.49 2.19 6.99
C VAL A 189 17.19 2.86 7.42
N LEU A 190 16.11 2.10 7.65
CA LEU A 190 14.82 2.66 8.05
C LEU A 190 14.77 2.91 9.56
N PRO A 191 14.43 4.14 10.00
CA PRO A 191 14.24 4.46 11.42
C PRO A 191 12.81 4.11 11.95
N CYS A 192 11.94 3.57 11.10
CA CYS A 192 10.53 3.29 11.41
C CYS A 192 10.17 1.86 10.98
N PRO A 193 9.06 1.29 11.47
CA PRO A 193 8.54 0.02 10.97
C PRO A 193 8.18 0.11 9.49
N TRP A 194 8.21 -1.03 8.80
CA TRP A 194 7.93 -1.08 7.38
C TRP A 194 7.21 -2.35 6.97
N VAL A 195 6.51 -2.24 5.83
CA VAL A 195 5.74 -3.33 5.22
C VAL A 195 6.02 -3.40 3.73
N VAL A 196 5.78 -4.56 3.13
CA VAL A 196 5.93 -4.72 1.68
C VAL A 196 4.60 -4.54 0.94
N LEU A 197 4.71 -4.08 -0.31
CA LEU A 197 3.60 -3.98 -1.26
C LEU A 197 3.67 -5.09 -2.32
N SER A 198 2.55 -5.34 -3.01
CA SER A 198 2.46 -6.42 -4.01
C SER A 198 2.68 -5.96 -5.46
N GLN A 199 3.00 -4.68 -5.70
CA GLN A 199 3.24 -4.19 -7.05
C GLN A 199 4.50 -4.81 -7.66
N GLY A 200 4.35 -5.41 -8.85
CA GLY A 200 5.47 -6.03 -9.57
C GLY A 200 5.85 -7.41 -9.05
N VAL A 201 5.03 -8.01 -8.18
CA VAL A 201 5.20 -9.39 -7.70
C VAL A 201 4.10 -10.25 -8.28
N ASP A 202 4.43 -11.43 -8.81
CA ASP A 202 3.44 -12.42 -9.21
C ASP A 202 2.60 -12.83 -7.99
N PRO A 203 1.26 -12.90 -8.09
CA PRO A 203 0.42 -13.33 -6.98
C PRO A 203 0.78 -14.72 -6.42
N ALA A 204 1.34 -15.62 -7.22
CA ALA A 204 1.79 -16.94 -6.78
C ALA A 204 3.07 -16.87 -5.93
N ASP A 205 3.97 -15.92 -6.22
CA ASP A 205 5.24 -15.74 -5.51
C ASP A 205 5.07 -14.87 -4.25
N PHE A 206 3.96 -14.11 -4.16
CA PHE A 206 3.79 -13.12 -3.11
C PHE A 206 3.82 -13.69 -1.67
N PRO A 207 3.26 -14.87 -1.35
CA PRO A 207 3.41 -15.47 -0.02
C PRO A 207 4.88 -15.69 0.39
N SER A 208 5.69 -16.28 -0.48
CA SER A 208 7.13 -16.50 -0.26
C SER A 208 7.88 -15.16 -0.13
N ALA A 209 7.52 -14.17 -0.94
CA ALA A 209 8.10 -12.82 -0.88
C ALA A 209 7.78 -12.11 0.45
N VAL A 210 6.55 -12.27 0.98
CA VAL A 210 6.15 -11.73 2.29
C VAL A 210 6.93 -12.41 3.42
N GLU A 211 7.07 -13.73 3.39
CA GLU A 211 7.88 -14.46 4.37
C GLU A 211 9.33 -13.97 4.37
N ALA A 212 9.96 -13.93 3.19
CA ALA A 212 11.33 -13.45 3.05
C ALA A 212 11.50 -12.00 3.56
N ALA A 213 10.54 -11.12 3.26
CA ALA A 213 10.57 -9.74 3.75
C ALA A 213 10.44 -9.67 5.29
N CYS A 214 9.56 -10.46 5.89
CA CYS A 214 9.41 -10.55 7.34
C CYS A 214 10.70 -11.07 8.00
N ARG A 215 11.33 -12.10 7.45
CA ARG A 215 12.65 -12.61 7.88
C ARG A 215 13.75 -11.55 7.72
N GLY A 216 13.57 -10.59 6.82
CA GLY A 216 14.44 -9.44 6.60
C GLY A 216 14.11 -8.22 7.47
N GLY A 217 13.09 -8.28 8.35
CA GLY A 217 12.76 -7.23 9.31
C GLY A 217 11.47 -6.47 9.05
N ALA A 218 10.71 -6.82 7.99
CA ALA A 218 9.40 -6.23 7.75
C ALA A 218 8.40 -6.57 8.86
N SER A 219 7.48 -5.64 9.14
CA SER A 219 6.37 -5.85 10.08
C SER A 219 5.14 -6.47 9.41
N GLY A 220 5.22 -6.79 8.12
CA GLY A 220 4.15 -7.42 7.36
C GLY A 220 3.97 -6.86 5.97
N MET A 221 2.72 -6.80 5.50
CA MET A 221 2.36 -6.34 4.16
C MET A 221 1.19 -5.35 4.15
N LEU A 222 1.18 -4.45 3.15
CA LEU A 222 0.03 -3.66 2.74
C LEU A 222 -0.20 -3.92 1.24
N ALA A 223 -1.04 -4.91 0.90
CA ALA A 223 -1.16 -5.45 -0.43
C ALA A 223 -2.59 -5.32 -0.99
N GLY A 224 -2.69 -5.07 -2.28
CA GLY A 224 -3.99 -4.98 -3.00
C GLY A 224 -4.09 -6.09 -4.04
N ARG A 225 -3.46 -5.89 -5.18
CA ARG A 225 -3.61 -6.75 -6.37
C ARG A 225 -3.38 -8.23 -6.11
N ALA A 226 -2.35 -8.59 -5.36
CA ALA A 226 -2.11 -9.98 -5.00
C ALA A 226 -3.27 -10.62 -4.19
N VAL A 227 -4.14 -9.81 -3.57
CA VAL A 227 -5.25 -10.31 -2.75
C VAL A 227 -6.55 -10.40 -3.55
N TRP A 228 -6.93 -9.36 -4.31
CA TRP A 228 -8.27 -9.26 -4.87
C TRP A 228 -8.37 -9.32 -6.41
N THR A 229 -7.27 -9.28 -7.17
CA THR A 229 -7.32 -9.22 -8.66
C THR A 229 -8.10 -10.40 -9.27
N ALA A 230 -8.01 -11.60 -8.69
CA ALA A 230 -8.73 -12.77 -9.19
C ALA A 230 -10.27 -12.64 -9.13
N THR A 231 -10.80 -11.60 -8.49
CA THR A 231 -12.26 -11.39 -8.36
C THR A 231 -12.83 -10.37 -9.36
N LEU A 232 -11.97 -9.74 -10.17
CA LEU A 232 -12.36 -8.66 -11.09
C LEU A 232 -13.29 -9.12 -12.24
N GLY A 233 -13.25 -10.40 -12.59
CA GLY A 233 -14.07 -10.94 -13.68
C GLY A 233 -15.57 -11.13 -13.35
N ALA A 234 -15.99 -10.91 -12.10
CA ALA A 234 -17.38 -11.09 -11.69
C ALA A 234 -18.17 -9.78 -11.74
N ASP A 235 -19.45 -9.86 -12.12
CA ASP A 235 -20.37 -8.71 -12.04
C ASP A 235 -20.63 -8.28 -10.59
N ASP A 236 -20.78 -9.24 -9.69
CA ASP A 236 -20.76 -9.05 -8.23
C ASP A 236 -19.57 -9.81 -7.65
N PRO A 237 -18.53 -9.13 -7.16
CA PRO A 237 -17.33 -9.77 -6.63
C PRO A 237 -17.51 -10.38 -5.24
N THR A 238 -18.64 -10.15 -4.56
CA THR A 238 -18.83 -10.47 -3.13
C THR A 238 -18.54 -11.94 -2.81
N GLN A 239 -19.08 -12.87 -3.60
CA GLN A 239 -18.85 -14.29 -3.38
C GLN A 239 -17.38 -14.67 -3.60
N LEU A 240 -16.76 -14.21 -4.68
CA LEU A 240 -15.36 -14.51 -4.98
C LEU A 240 -14.41 -13.87 -3.96
N LEU A 241 -14.73 -12.69 -3.44
CA LEU A 241 -13.96 -12.09 -2.35
C LEU A 241 -13.95 -12.98 -1.12
N ARG A 242 -15.10 -13.58 -0.75
CA ARG A 242 -15.20 -14.52 0.38
C ARG A 242 -14.47 -15.84 0.14
N GLU A 243 -14.63 -16.41 -1.06
CA GLU A 243 -14.14 -17.75 -1.38
C GLU A 243 -12.66 -17.77 -1.80
N VAL A 244 -12.14 -16.68 -2.36
CA VAL A 244 -10.77 -16.60 -2.90
C VAL A 244 -9.91 -15.61 -2.11
N SER A 245 -10.38 -14.36 -1.96
CA SER A 245 -9.55 -13.30 -1.37
C SER A 245 -9.42 -13.43 0.15
N VAL A 246 -10.48 -13.82 0.87
CA VAL A 246 -10.42 -14.03 2.32
C VAL A 246 -9.42 -15.14 2.69
N PRO A 247 -9.47 -16.37 2.11
CA PRO A 247 -8.47 -17.40 2.40
C PRO A 247 -7.04 -16.95 2.09
N ARG A 248 -6.82 -16.26 0.96
CA ARG A 248 -5.52 -15.73 0.59
C ARG A 248 -5.01 -14.68 1.59
N LEU A 249 -5.88 -13.78 2.05
CA LEU A 249 -5.52 -12.78 3.05
C LEU A 249 -5.19 -13.45 4.40
N GLN A 250 -5.91 -14.50 4.79
CA GLN A 250 -5.65 -15.27 6.00
C GLN A 250 -4.33 -16.04 5.93
N GLU A 251 -4.00 -16.63 4.79
CA GLU A 251 -2.69 -17.25 4.55
C GLU A 251 -1.55 -16.23 4.73
N LEU A 252 -1.65 -15.06 4.09
CA LEU A 252 -0.68 -13.98 4.22
C LEU A 252 -0.58 -13.45 5.66
N ALA A 253 -1.69 -13.36 6.37
CA ALA A 253 -1.71 -12.97 7.79
C ALA A 253 -0.98 -13.98 8.66
N ALA A 254 -1.19 -15.28 8.43
CA ALA A 254 -0.49 -16.35 9.17
C ALA A 254 1.04 -16.31 8.95
N ILE A 255 1.49 -16.01 7.74
CA ILE A 255 2.92 -15.80 7.44
C ILE A 255 3.47 -14.60 8.22
N VAL A 256 2.75 -13.49 8.23
CA VAL A 256 3.15 -12.29 8.98
C VAL A 256 3.18 -12.57 10.50
N ASP A 257 2.20 -13.27 11.02
CA ASP A 257 2.13 -13.63 12.46
C ASP A 257 3.30 -14.55 12.88
N ALA A 258 3.75 -15.42 11.96
CA ALA A 258 4.86 -16.33 12.23
C ALA A 258 6.25 -15.67 12.08
N HIS A 259 6.42 -14.72 11.19
CA HIS A 259 7.74 -14.24 10.77
C HIS A 259 7.91 -12.71 10.89
N GLY A 260 6.82 -11.93 10.99
CA GLY A 260 6.88 -10.48 11.00
C GLY A 260 7.37 -9.90 12.33
N ARG A 261 8.14 -8.82 12.26
CA ARG A 261 8.50 -8.05 13.46
C ARG A 261 7.30 -7.22 13.93
N PRO A 262 6.90 -7.28 15.20
CA PRO A 262 5.87 -6.39 15.72
C PRO A 262 6.20 -4.92 15.44
N TRP A 263 5.32 -4.20 14.78
CA TRP A 263 5.59 -2.82 14.32
C TRP A 263 5.92 -1.85 15.47
N ARG A 264 5.37 -2.10 16.66
CA ARG A 264 5.62 -1.28 17.88
C ARG A 264 7.05 -1.40 18.39
N GLU A 265 7.75 -2.48 18.12
CA GLU A 265 9.14 -2.65 18.57
C GLU A 265 10.09 -1.64 17.91
N LYS A 266 9.88 -1.36 16.62
CA LYS A 266 10.70 -0.39 15.88
C LYS A 266 10.16 1.04 15.98
N ALA A 267 8.87 1.23 16.26
CA ALA A 267 8.29 2.55 16.50
C ALA A 267 8.72 3.17 17.83
N ALA A 268 9.17 2.36 18.78
CA ALA A 268 9.59 2.78 20.13
C ALA A 268 11.12 3.02 20.24
N ALA A 269 11.89 2.73 19.21
CA ALA A 269 13.34 2.92 19.13
C ALA A 269 13.70 4.26 18.45
#